data_1e251618d515035b9e8ee5b11a8c2ef9
#
_entry.id   1e251618d515035b9e8ee5b11a8c2ef9
#
_cell.length_a   1.000
_cell.length_b   1.000
_cell.length_c   1.000
_cell.angle_alpha   90.00
_cell.angle_beta   90.00
_cell.angle_gamma   90.00
#
_symmetry.space_group_name_H-M   'P 1'
#
loop_
_entity.id
_entity.type
_entity.pdbx_description
1 polymer ?
#
loop_
_entity_poly.entity_id
_entity_poly.type
_entity_poly.pdbx_seq_one_letter_code
_entity_poly.pdbx_strand_id
1 'polypeptide(L)'
;MKIEFSPTFQSKLKQIKKNNLKLFQKILKQAKLFQINPNHPSLRNHKLSGHLRNTRSLSVSMNIRVLYNIDSNGSAYFFDIGTHDEIYKK
;
A
#
# COMPACT_ATOMS: atom_id res chain seq x y z
N MET A 1 -8.32 9.76 6.16
CA MET A 1 -8.57 8.91 4.98
C MET A 1 -8.91 7.49 5.41
N LYS A 2 -10.05 7.01 5.02
CA LYS A 2 -10.46 5.64 5.35
C LYS A 2 -9.73 4.64 4.45
N ILE A 3 -9.30 3.52 5.02
CA ILE A 3 -8.59 2.47 4.28
C ILE A 3 -9.42 1.20 4.27
N GLU A 4 -9.51 0.56 3.12
CA GLU A 4 -10.10 -0.76 2.95
C GLU A 4 -9.06 -1.68 2.32
N PHE A 5 -9.10 -2.97 2.67
CA PHE A 5 -8.14 -3.96 2.18
C PHE A 5 -8.83 -4.97 1.27
N SER A 6 -8.26 -5.21 0.10
CA SER A 6 -8.73 -6.28 -0.77
C SER A 6 -8.48 -7.66 -0.15
N PRO A 7 -9.18 -8.70 -0.58
CA PRO A 7 -8.86 -10.06 -0.14
C PRO A 7 -7.41 -10.46 -0.39
N THR A 8 -6.86 -10.08 -1.54
CA THR A 8 -5.45 -10.34 -1.86
C THR A 8 -4.51 -9.66 -0.87
N PHE A 9 -4.78 -8.38 -0.56
CA PHE A 9 -3.98 -7.64 0.40
C PHE A 9 -4.05 -8.28 1.79
N GLN A 10 -5.25 -8.63 2.23
CA GLN A 10 -5.45 -9.29 3.53
C GLN A 10 -4.68 -10.60 3.63
N SER A 11 -4.72 -11.41 2.57
CA SER A 11 -4.00 -12.68 2.52
C SER A 11 -2.49 -12.48 2.63
N LYS A 12 -1.95 -11.53 1.86
CA LYS A 12 -0.53 -11.20 1.91
C LYS A 12 -0.12 -10.65 3.28
N LEU A 13 -0.97 -9.81 3.86
CA LEU A 13 -0.71 -9.22 5.17
C LEU A 13 -0.63 -10.29 6.26
N LYS A 14 -1.50 -11.29 6.21
CA LYS A 14 -1.45 -12.43 7.14
C LYS A 14 -0.13 -13.18 7.04
N GLN A 15 0.33 -13.45 5.83
CA GLN A 15 1.59 -14.14 5.64
C GLN A 15 2.77 -13.32 6.13
N ILE A 16 2.75 -12.01 5.88
CA ILE A 16 3.81 -11.12 6.34
C ILE A 16 3.83 -11.09 7.88
N LYS A 17 2.68 -11.03 8.51
CA LYS A 17 2.58 -11.06 9.97
C LYS A 17 3.23 -12.31 10.54
N LYS A 18 3.02 -13.46 9.89
CA LYS A 18 3.55 -14.74 10.33
C LYS A 18 5.06 -14.86 10.12
N ASN A 19 5.56 -14.35 8.99
CA ASN A 19 6.93 -14.61 8.54
C ASN A 19 7.90 -13.46 8.77
N ASN A 20 7.41 -12.24 8.93
CA ASN A 20 8.25 -11.05 9.08
C ASN A 20 7.51 -9.99 9.90
N LEU A 21 7.56 -10.15 11.21
CA LEU A 21 6.84 -9.27 12.12
C LEU A 21 7.29 -7.82 12.02
N LYS A 22 8.57 -7.58 11.80
CA LYS A 22 9.09 -6.21 11.64
C LYS A 22 8.46 -5.51 10.44
N LEU A 23 8.36 -6.21 9.32
CA LEU A 23 7.73 -5.66 8.13
C LEU A 23 6.24 -5.42 8.37
N PHE A 24 5.57 -6.36 9.01
CA PHE A 24 4.16 -6.21 9.37
C PHE A 24 3.91 -4.94 10.19
N GLN A 25 4.73 -4.73 11.22
CA GLN A 25 4.62 -3.54 12.06
C GLN A 25 4.87 -2.26 11.28
N LYS A 26 5.81 -2.29 10.33
CA LYS A 26 6.08 -1.13 9.48
C LYS A 26 4.93 -0.82 8.54
N ILE A 27 4.28 -1.85 8.01
CA ILE A 27 3.08 -1.68 7.18
C ILE A 27 1.97 -0.99 7.99
N LEU A 28 1.72 -1.47 9.21
CA LEU A 28 0.71 -0.86 10.07
C LEU A 28 1.03 0.60 10.41
N LYS A 29 2.30 0.89 10.67
CA LYS A 29 2.74 2.25 10.97
C LYS A 29 2.50 3.17 9.78
N GLN A 30 2.85 2.73 8.58
CA GLN A 30 2.66 3.55 7.37
C GLN A 30 1.17 3.71 7.03
N ALA A 31 0.38 2.65 7.23
CA ALA A 31 -1.07 2.75 7.03
C ALA A 31 -1.71 3.76 7.97
N LYS A 32 -1.30 3.76 9.23
CA LYS A 32 -1.80 4.71 10.22
C LYS A 32 -1.38 6.14 9.87
N LEU A 33 -0.13 6.31 9.47
CA LEU A 33 0.36 7.62 9.03
C LEU A 33 -0.42 8.13 7.83
N PHE A 34 -0.70 7.25 6.87
CA PHE A 34 -1.50 7.59 5.70
C PHE A 34 -2.91 8.06 6.08
N GLN A 35 -3.54 7.42 7.07
CA GLN A 35 -4.86 7.83 7.54
C GLN A 35 -4.85 9.24 8.11
N ILE A 36 -3.77 9.62 8.78
CA ILE A 36 -3.64 10.92 9.43
C ILE A 36 -3.18 11.98 8.44
N ASN A 37 -2.20 11.66 7.62
CA ASN A 37 -1.59 12.60 6.67
C ASN A 37 -1.14 11.86 5.39
N PRO A 38 -2.04 11.69 4.41
CA PRO A 38 -1.71 10.94 3.19
C PRO A 38 -0.55 11.53 2.39
N ASN A 39 -0.22 12.79 2.62
CA ASN A 39 0.85 13.47 1.89
C ASN A 39 2.16 13.55 2.68
N HIS A 40 2.26 12.82 3.79
CA HIS A 40 3.50 12.81 4.56
C HIS A 40 4.67 12.35 3.69
N PRO A 41 5.82 13.06 3.72
CA PRO A 41 6.94 12.75 2.81
C PRO A 41 7.46 11.33 2.89
N SER A 42 7.43 10.68 4.07
CA SER A 42 7.94 9.32 4.22
C SER A 42 7.12 8.29 3.45
N LEU A 43 5.87 8.61 3.11
CA LEU A 43 5.00 7.71 2.36
C LEU A 43 5.35 7.67 0.86
N ARG A 44 5.99 8.69 0.34
CA ARG A 44 6.28 8.82 -1.09
C ARG A 44 5.07 8.48 -1.95
N ASN A 45 3.93 9.02 -1.51
CA ASN A 45 2.64 8.80 -2.19
C ASN A 45 2.67 9.44 -3.56
N HIS A 46 2.50 8.66 -4.60
CA HIS A 46 2.46 9.22 -5.95
C HIS A 46 1.57 8.39 -6.86
N LYS A 47 1.06 9.07 -7.88
CA LYS A 47 0.21 8.45 -8.88
C LYS A 47 1.08 7.79 -9.95
N LEU A 48 0.69 6.60 -10.38
CA LEU A 48 1.40 5.89 -11.42
C LEU A 48 0.94 6.33 -12.81
N SER A 49 1.75 6.02 -13.82
CA SER A 49 1.45 6.40 -15.21
C SER A 49 1.14 5.17 -16.06
N GLY A 50 0.79 5.40 -17.34
CA GLY A 50 0.48 4.34 -18.28
C GLY A 50 -0.84 3.64 -17.95
N HIS A 51 -0.86 2.33 -18.08
CA HIS A 51 -2.07 1.55 -17.79
C HIS A 51 -2.43 1.51 -16.30
N LEU A 52 -1.51 1.97 -15.45
CA LEU A 52 -1.73 2.05 -14.01
C LEU A 52 -2.08 3.48 -13.56
N ARG A 53 -2.53 4.32 -14.47
CA ARG A 53 -2.75 5.75 -14.20
C ARG A 53 -3.75 6.05 -13.08
N ASN A 54 -4.66 5.13 -12.78
CA ASN A 54 -5.62 5.31 -11.68
C ASN A 54 -5.13 4.69 -10.37
N THR A 55 -3.91 4.19 -10.38
CA THR A 55 -3.30 3.52 -9.23
C THR A 55 -2.29 4.45 -8.59
N ARG A 56 -2.23 4.41 -7.26
CA ARG A 56 -1.26 5.14 -6.46
C ARG A 56 -0.38 4.16 -5.71
N SER A 57 0.79 4.62 -5.33
CA SER A 57 1.80 3.83 -4.63
C SER A 57 2.20 4.50 -3.34
N LEU A 58 2.32 3.70 -2.28
CA LEU A 58 2.87 4.14 -1.00
C LEU A 58 4.13 3.35 -0.70
N SER A 59 5.15 4.02 -0.16
CA SER A 59 6.35 3.35 0.30
C SER A 59 6.16 2.82 1.72
N VAL A 60 6.48 1.56 1.95
CA VAL A 60 6.54 0.96 3.29
C VAL A 60 7.99 0.94 3.75
N SER A 61 8.88 0.50 2.86
CA SER A 61 10.32 0.49 3.08
C SER A 61 11.00 0.80 1.75
N MET A 62 12.31 0.75 1.72
CA MET A 62 13.06 1.02 0.50
C MET A 62 12.62 0.08 -0.64
N ASN A 63 12.27 -1.15 -0.33
CA ASN A 63 11.95 -2.17 -1.33
C ASN A 63 10.47 -2.53 -1.41
N ILE A 64 9.67 -2.19 -0.42
CA ILE A 64 8.28 -2.65 -0.32
C ILE A 64 7.33 -1.48 -0.55
N ARG A 65 6.36 -1.68 -1.43
CA ARG A 65 5.34 -0.68 -1.75
C ARG A 65 3.96 -1.28 -1.70
N VAL A 66 2.98 -0.41 -1.38
CA VAL A 66 1.56 -0.74 -1.40
C VAL A 66 0.95 -0.06 -2.61
N LEU A 67 0.11 -0.79 -3.34
CA LEU A 67 -0.69 -0.22 -4.41
C LEU A 67 -2.12 0.00 -3.94
N TYR A 68 -2.68 1.16 -4.26
CA TYR A 68 -4.06 1.47 -3.89
C TYR A 68 -4.71 2.37 -4.92
N ASN A 69 -6.03 2.40 -4.89
CA ASN A 69 -6.79 3.41 -5.63
C ASN A 69 -7.83 4.02 -4.69
N ILE A 70 -8.40 5.13 -5.11
CA ILE A 70 -9.48 5.78 -4.37
C ILE A 70 -10.78 5.27 -4.98
N ASP A 71 -11.63 4.68 -4.15
CA ASP A 71 -12.90 4.14 -4.61
C ASP A 71 -13.98 5.23 -4.68
N SER A 72 -15.18 4.84 -5.12
CA SER A 72 -16.29 5.78 -5.30
C SER A 72 -16.74 6.47 -4.00
N ASN A 73 -16.40 5.89 -2.85
CA ASN A 73 -16.74 6.44 -1.55
C ASN A 73 -15.65 7.36 -0.99
N GLY A 74 -14.56 7.56 -1.75
CA GLY A 74 -13.44 8.36 -1.29
C GLY A 74 -12.50 7.62 -0.36
N SER A 75 -12.65 6.30 -0.22
CA SER A 75 -11.77 5.47 0.60
C SER A 75 -10.57 5.00 -0.22
N ALA A 76 -9.44 4.79 0.44
CA ALA A 76 -8.27 4.20 -0.18
C ALA A 76 -8.40 2.69 -0.14
N TYR A 77 -8.43 2.06 -1.29
CA TYR A 77 -8.55 0.61 -1.41
C TYR A 77 -7.16 0.04 -1.67
N PHE A 78 -6.58 -0.57 -0.64
CA PHE A 78 -5.25 -1.21 -0.73
C PHE A 78 -5.44 -2.59 -1.33
N PHE A 79 -4.91 -2.80 -2.53
CA PHE A 79 -5.20 -4.04 -3.25
C PHE A 79 -3.98 -4.90 -3.53
N ASP A 80 -2.77 -4.38 -3.36
CA ASP A 80 -1.56 -5.19 -3.52
C ASP A 80 -0.40 -4.63 -2.72
N ILE A 81 0.56 -5.49 -2.42
CA ILE A 81 1.79 -5.14 -1.71
C ILE A 81 2.90 -6.06 -2.18
N GLY A 82 4.09 -5.53 -2.35
CA GLY A 82 5.24 -6.32 -2.76
C GLY A 82 6.42 -5.43 -3.10
N THR A 83 7.45 -6.06 -3.67
CA THR A 83 8.60 -5.32 -4.20
C THR A 83 8.19 -4.62 -5.49
N HIS A 84 9.01 -3.66 -5.91
CA HIS A 84 8.79 -2.96 -7.17
C HIS A 84 8.60 -3.94 -8.32
N ASP A 85 9.48 -4.94 -8.42
CA ASP A 85 9.39 -5.92 -9.50
C ASP A 85 8.13 -6.77 -9.42
N GLU A 86 7.71 -7.15 -8.21
CA GLU A 86 6.51 -7.96 -8.03
C GLU A 86 5.24 -7.25 -8.46
N ILE A 87 5.14 -5.96 -8.16
CA ILE A 87 3.89 -5.22 -8.39
C ILE A 87 3.84 -4.54 -9.75
N TYR A 88 4.97 -4.22 -10.37
CA TYR A 88 4.99 -3.51 -11.65
C TYR A 88 5.18 -4.39 -12.87
N LYS A 89 5.51 -5.66 -12.69
CA LYS A 89 5.71 -6.61 -13.80
C LYS A 89 4.42 -7.28 -14.28
N LYS A 90 3.31 -6.92 -13.74
CA LYS A 90 2.03 -7.54 -14.12
C LYS A 90 1.47 -7.01 -15.42
#